data_5aa74b357b7a84e24237b2eabec0c0fd
#
_entry.id   5aa74b357b7a84e24237b2eabec0c0fd
#
_cell.length_a   1.000
_cell.length_b   1.000
_cell.length_c   1.000
_cell.angle_alpha   90.00
_cell.angle_beta   90.00
_cell.angle_gamma   90.00
#
_symmetry.space_group_name_H-M   'P 1'
#
loop_
_entity.id
_entity.type
_entity.pdbx_description
1 polymer ?
#
loop_
_entity_poly.entity_id
_entity_poly.type
_entity_poly.pdbx_seq_one_letter_code
_entity_poly.pdbx_strand_id
1 'polypeptide(L)'
;GQDWGCPWDPNYQPTIEQVRKANQNDEYDYLNNNPSPTDANLIALFKELDYIITRPCPELFFTNLVLGYRNKGLSGGYKKAWAKLDKSYFKELADIIEPKVILCLGRSTFEGVLSAFDVKISSCIKDYNTFIESSNNPVTVSLGSGNTAYVFALAHCGAMGTLNRNSKKSTDLEKQ
;
A
#
# COMPACT_ATOMS: atom_id res chain seq x y z
N GLY A 1 -1.25 1.36 4.64
CA GLY A 1 -0.75 2.69 4.61
C GLY A 1 -0.62 3.29 5.99
N GLN A 2 0.45 3.98 6.25
CA GLN A 2 0.55 4.82 7.44
C GLN A 2 -0.28 6.06 7.19
N ASP A 3 -1.07 6.48 8.18
CA ASP A 3 -1.60 7.83 8.18
C ASP A 3 -0.41 8.74 8.37
N TRP A 4 -0.05 9.49 7.37
CA TRP A 4 0.96 10.55 7.43
C TRP A 4 0.49 11.57 8.46
N GLY A 5 0.88 11.32 9.71
CA GLY A 5 0.32 12.05 10.82
C GLY A 5 1.14 13.28 11.15
N CYS A 6 0.81 14.41 10.59
CA CYS A 6 0.92 15.63 11.39
C CYS A 6 -0.02 15.50 12.60
N PRO A 7 0.40 15.89 13.83
CA PRO A 7 -0.54 16.04 14.92
C PRO A 7 -1.66 16.95 14.43
N TRP A 8 -2.88 16.43 14.42
CA TRP A 8 -4.02 17.14 13.88
C TRP A 8 -4.29 18.40 14.72
N ASP A 9 -3.98 19.54 14.15
CA ASP A 9 -4.45 20.83 14.64
C ASP A 9 -5.68 21.22 13.81
N PRO A 10 -6.89 21.30 14.41
CA PRO A 10 -8.09 21.69 13.70
C PRO A 10 -8.00 23.08 13.06
N ASN A 11 -7.07 23.89 13.51
CA ASN A 11 -6.82 25.23 12.97
C ASN A 11 -5.73 25.26 11.89
N TYR A 12 -5.02 24.14 11.68
CA TYR A 12 -4.01 24.04 10.66
C TYR A 12 -4.64 23.84 9.28
N GLN A 13 -4.66 24.87 8.50
CA GLN A 13 -5.09 24.84 7.10
C GLN A 13 -3.90 25.21 6.20
N PRO A 14 -3.05 24.23 5.86
CA PRO A 14 -1.90 24.49 5.02
C PRO A 14 -2.34 24.87 3.61
N THR A 15 -1.62 25.77 2.98
CA THR A 15 -1.75 26.01 1.55
C THR A 15 -1.28 24.77 0.77
N ILE A 16 -1.77 24.59 -0.46
CA ILE A 16 -1.32 23.50 -1.34
C ILE A 16 0.20 23.51 -1.50
N GLU A 17 0.82 24.69 -1.53
CA GLU A 17 2.27 24.83 -1.65
C GLU A 17 3.01 24.38 -0.38
N GLN A 18 2.47 24.67 0.80
CA GLN A 18 3.03 24.17 2.08
C GLN A 18 2.95 22.65 2.18
N VAL A 19 1.81 22.07 1.78
CA VAL A 19 1.65 20.59 1.72
C VAL A 19 2.63 19.97 0.73
N ARG A 20 2.78 20.59 -0.45
CA ARG A 20 3.72 20.12 -1.48
C ARG A 20 5.17 20.19 -1.00
N LYS A 21 5.58 21.28 -0.36
CA LYS A 21 6.94 21.43 0.19
C LYS A 21 7.21 20.46 1.33
N ALA A 22 6.26 20.28 2.25
CA ALA A 22 6.38 19.30 3.33
C ALA A 22 6.57 17.89 2.73
N ASN A 23 5.71 17.46 1.83
CA ASN A 23 5.82 16.14 1.21
C ASN A 23 7.15 15.94 0.43
N GLN A 24 7.67 16.98 -0.21
CA GLN A 24 8.91 16.85 -0.99
C GLN A 24 10.17 16.78 -0.13
N ASN A 25 10.22 17.47 1.01
CA ASN A 25 11.42 17.57 1.83
C ASN A 25 11.42 16.57 2.99
N ASP A 26 10.29 16.43 3.72
CA ASP A 26 10.25 15.64 4.93
C ASP A 26 10.24 14.14 4.66
N GLU A 27 9.65 13.69 3.55
CA GLU A 27 9.53 12.28 3.23
C GLU A 27 10.91 11.65 2.97
N TYR A 28 11.71 12.28 2.12
CA TYR A 28 13.02 11.74 1.77
C TYR A 28 14.02 11.88 2.92
N ASP A 29 13.98 12.96 3.67
CA ASP A 29 14.82 13.15 4.84
C ASP A 29 14.46 12.13 5.93
N TYR A 30 13.20 11.85 6.13
CA TYR A 30 12.75 10.85 7.08
C TYR A 30 13.20 9.45 6.68
N LEU A 31 12.99 9.05 5.42
CA LEU A 31 13.41 7.73 4.92
C LEU A 31 14.93 7.53 4.97
N ASN A 32 15.71 8.59 4.77
CA ASN A 32 17.17 8.52 4.82
C ASN A 32 17.73 8.51 6.24
N ASN A 33 17.13 9.28 7.15
CA ASN A 33 17.73 9.53 8.46
C ASN A 33 17.14 8.70 9.59
N ASN A 34 15.87 8.31 9.50
CA ASN A 34 15.19 7.65 10.62
C ASN A 34 14.02 6.74 10.19
N PRO A 35 14.26 5.76 9.30
CA PRO A 35 13.18 4.92 8.79
C PRO A 35 12.57 4.09 9.91
N SER A 36 11.24 4.05 9.98
CA SER A 36 10.54 3.08 10.82
C SER A 36 10.83 1.65 10.34
N PRO A 37 10.59 0.60 11.13
CA PRO A 37 10.73 -0.79 10.67
C PRO A 37 9.89 -1.10 9.42
N THR A 38 8.76 -0.45 9.26
CA THR A 38 7.93 -0.58 8.05
C THR A 38 8.62 0.03 6.83
N ASP A 39 9.20 1.21 6.99
CA ASP A 39 9.89 1.92 5.92
C ASP A 39 11.19 1.20 5.54
N ALA A 40 11.94 0.70 6.50
CA ALA A 40 13.13 -0.10 6.24
C ALA A 40 12.81 -1.37 5.41
N ASN A 41 11.71 -2.05 5.74
CA ASN A 41 11.24 -3.20 4.97
C ASN A 41 10.74 -2.80 3.58
N LEU A 42 10.12 -1.63 3.44
CA LEU A 42 9.68 -1.10 2.16
C LEU A 42 10.88 -0.75 1.28
N ILE A 43 11.89 -0.08 1.83
CA ILE A 43 13.14 0.23 1.14
C ILE A 43 13.81 -1.07 0.65
N ALA A 44 13.90 -2.09 1.51
CA ALA A 44 14.46 -3.38 1.14
C ALA A 44 13.68 -4.05 0.00
N LEU A 45 12.33 -4.04 0.08
CA LEU A 45 11.48 -4.59 -0.98
C LEU A 45 11.73 -3.91 -2.34
N PHE A 46 11.76 -2.58 -2.37
CA PHE A 46 11.97 -1.86 -3.62
C PHE A 46 13.39 -1.99 -4.16
N LYS A 47 14.38 -2.17 -3.27
CA LYS A 47 15.76 -2.48 -3.68
C LYS A 47 15.85 -3.81 -4.43
N GLU A 48 15.09 -4.83 -4.04
CA GLU A 48 15.01 -6.11 -4.79
C GLU A 48 14.35 -5.96 -6.17
N LEU A 49 13.64 -4.86 -6.40
CA LEU A 49 13.03 -4.50 -7.68
C LEU A 49 13.88 -3.48 -8.46
N ASP A 50 15.14 -3.23 -8.04
CA ASP A 50 16.06 -2.25 -8.59
C ASP A 50 15.59 -0.77 -8.48
N TYR A 51 14.69 -0.47 -7.54
CA TYR A 51 14.25 0.90 -7.26
C TYR A 51 14.86 1.46 -5.98
N ILE A 52 15.27 2.72 -6.03
CA ILE A 52 15.75 3.48 -4.85
C ILE A 52 14.67 4.48 -4.44
N ILE A 53 13.89 4.15 -3.42
CA ILE A 53 12.76 4.96 -2.96
C ILE A 53 13.11 6.04 -1.93
N THR A 54 14.37 6.13 -1.52
CA THR A 54 14.89 7.17 -0.62
C THR A 54 15.25 8.47 -1.36
N ARG A 55 14.89 8.59 -2.61
CA ARG A 55 15.04 9.76 -3.48
C ARG A 55 13.87 9.84 -4.47
N PRO A 56 13.61 11.00 -5.10
CA PRO A 56 12.58 11.13 -6.11
C PRO A 56 12.70 10.06 -7.20
N CYS A 57 11.62 9.31 -7.42
CA CYS A 57 11.52 8.31 -8.47
C CYS A 57 10.22 8.57 -9.25
N PRO A 58 10.28 9.19 -10.45
CA PRO A 58 9.08 9.59 -11.20
C PRO A 58 8.25 8.41 -11.71
N GLU A 59 8.81 7.20 -11.68
CA GLU A 59 8.15 5.97 -12.10
C GLU A 59 7.28 5.37 -11.01
N LEU A 60 7.42 5.84 -9.76
CA LEU A 60 6.71 5.33 -8.59
C LEU A 60 5.76 6.38 -8.02
N PHE A 61 4.57 5.92 -7.70
CA PHE A 61 3.58 6.72 -6.99
C PHE A 61 3.09 5.95 -5.75
N PHE A 62 3.27 6.54 -4.58
CA PHE A 62 2.82 5.98 -3.31
C PHE A 62 1.52 6.63 -2.86
N THR A 63 0.54 5.82 -2.50
CA THR A 63 -0.74 6.33 -1.97
C THR A 63 -1.36 5.37 -0.98
N ASN A 64 -2.33 5.86 -0.23
CA ASN A 64 -3.20 5.05 0.59
C ASN A 64 -4.51 4.78 -0.16
N LEU A 65 -5.07 3.57 0.00
CA LEU A 65 -6.40 3.25 -0.50
C LEU A 65 -7.49 4.07 0.22
N VAL A 66 -7.30 4.31 1.53
CA VAL A 66 -8.16 5.16 2.33
C VAL A 66 -7.47 6.50 2.51
N LEU A 67 -8.06 7.55 1.96
CA LEU A 67 -7.50 8.90 1.95
C LEU A 67 -7.83 9.69 3.23
N GLY A 68 -8.79 9.20 4.02
CA GLY A 68 -9.20 9.83 5.27
C GLY A 68 -8.15 9.69 6.38
N TYR A 69 -8.08 10.71 7.24
CA TYR A 69 -7.21 10.75 8.42
C TYR A 69 -7.88 10.07 9.62
N ARG A 70 -7.10 9.31 10.41
CA ARG A 70 -7.53 8.75 11.70
C ARG A 70 -7.03 9.61 12.85
N ASN A 71 -7.95 10.09 13.68
CA ASN A 71 -7.62 10.93 14.84
C ASN A 71 -7.20 10.15 16.10
N LYS A 72 -7.16 8.82 16.05
CA LYS A 72 -6.84 7.97 17.21
C LYS A 72 -5.85 6.87 16.83
N GLY A 73 -4.59 7.09 17.19
CA GLY A 73 -3.55 6.07 17.20
C GLY A 73 -3.12 5.55 15.82
N LEU A 74 -1.89 5.15 15.75
CA LEU A 74 -1.24 4.65 14.53
C LEU A 74 -1.43 3.15 14.31
N SER A 75 -2.00 2.42 15.29
CA SER A 75 -2.13 0.96 15.21
C SER A 75 -3.53 0.53 14.78
N GLY A 76 -3.56 -0.50 13.94
CA GLY A 76 -4.78 -1.14 13.46
C GLY A 76 -5.11 -0.83 11.99
N GLY A 77 -5.78 -1.78 11.33
CA GLY A 77 -6.25 -1.61 9.96
C GLY A 77 -7.37 -0.57 9.85
N TYR A 78 -7.58 -0.07 8.66
CA TYR A 78 -8.75 0.76 8.38
C TYR A 78 -10.03 -0.07 8.32
N LYS A 79 -11.17 0.55 8.62
CA LYS A 79 -12.47 -0.12 8.49
C LYS A 79 -12.80 -0.33 7.00
N LYS A 80 -13.28 -1.53 6.63
CA LYS A 80 -13.72 -1.82 5.25
C LYS A 80 -14.73 -0.81 4.71
N ALA A 81 -15.57 -0.22 5.58
CA ALA A 81 -16.51 0.83 5.23
C ALA A 81 -15.82 2.09 4.66
N TRP A 82 -14.64 2.46 5.18
CA TRP A 82 -13.89 3.63 4.68
C TRP A 82 -13.32 3.37 3.29
N ALA A 83 -12.73 2.19 3.07
CA ALA A 83 -12.27 1.81 1.74
C ALA A 83 -13.42 1.80 0.71
N LYS A 84 -14.64 1.43 1.15
CA LYS A 84 -15.83 1.49 0.29
C LYS A 84 -16.24 2.92 -0.07
N LEU A 85 -16.06 3.87 0.83
CA LEU A 85 -16.34 5.30 0.56
C LEU A 85 -15.31 5.90 -0.40
N ASP A 86 -14.05 5.55 -0.24
CA ASP A 86 -12.95 6.15 -1.01
C ASP A 86 -12.65 5.41 -2.33
N LYS A 87 -13.33 4.30 -2.61
CA LYS A 87 -13.05 3.46 -3.80
C LYS A 87 -13.15 4.21 -5.13
N SER A 88 -14.08 5.16 -5.25
CA SER A 88 -14.26 5.98 -6.45
C SER A 88 -13.08 6.92 -6.67
N TYR A 89 -12.59 7.54 -5.60
CA TYR A 89 -11.42 8.42 -5.67
C TYR A 89 -10.15 7.64 -6.02
N PHE A 90 -9.98 6.44 -5.44
CA PHE A 90 -8.85 5.58 -5.78
C PHE A 90 -8.90 5.15 -7.25
N LYS A 91 -10.08 4.78 -7.76
CA LYS A 91 -10.27 4.41 -9.15
C LYS A 91 -9.95 5.58 -10.08
N GLU A 92 -10.49 6.78 -9.81
CA GLU A 92 -10.22 7.99 -10.57
C GLU A 92 -8.72 8.34 -10.58
N LEU A 93 -8.04 8.22 -9.44
CA LEU A 93 -6.60 8.41 -9.33
C LEU A 93 -5.84 7.41 -10.21
N ALA A 94 -6.22 6.14 -10.19
CA ALA A 94 -5.61 5.12 -11.02
C ALA A 94 -5.87 5.36 -12.52
N ASP A 95 -7.05 5.85 -12.87
CA ASP A 95 -7.40 6.22 -14.26
C ASP A 95 -6.60 7.45 -14.76
N ILE A 96 -6.21 8.36 -13.86
CA ILE A 96 -5.35 9.51 -14.17
C ILE A 96 -3.87 9.09 -14.32
N ILE A 97 -3.39 8.26 -13.42
CA ILE A 97 -1.98 7.83 -13.40
C ILE A 97 -1.68 6.77 -14.46
N GLU A 98 -2.67 5.95 -14.82
CA GLU A 98 -2.57 4.81 -15.74
C GLU A 98 -1.42 3.84 -15.39
N PRO A 99 -1.34 3.34 -14.15
CA PRO A 99 -0.26 2.48 -13.74
C PRO A 99 -0.30 1.15 -14.50
N LYS A 100 0.86 0.65 -14.92
CA LYS A 100 0.98 -0.73 -15.44
C LYS A 100 0.92 -1.76 -14.31
N VAL A 101 1.40 -1.39 -13.14
CA VAL A 101 1.51 -2.26 -11.96
C VAL A 101 1.01 -1.53 -10.72
N ILE A 102 0.20 -2.21 -9.92
CA ILE A 102 -0.28 -1.75 -8.61
C ILE A 102 0.18 -2.76 -7.57
N LEU A 103 1.05 -2.34 -6.65
CA LEU A 103 1.55 -3.15 -5.55
C LEU A 103 0.71 -2.92 -4.30
N CYS A 104 0.00 -3.94 -3.81
CA CYS A 104 -0.88 -3.85 -2.66
C CYS A 104 -0.22 -4.46 -1.41
N LEU A 105 0.15 -3.62 -0.45
CA LEU A 105 0.76 -4.05 0.80
C LEU A 105 -0.31 -4.53 1.80
N GLY A 106 -0.50 -5.83 1.88
CA GLY A 106 -1.41 -6.49 2.79
C GLY A 106 -2.80 -6.78 2.20
N ARG A 107 -3.44 -7.80 2.80
CA ARG A 107 -4.70 -8.36 2.33
C ARG A 107 -5.82 -7.32 2.18
N SER A 108 -6.01 -6.48 3.19
CA SER A 108 -7.10 -5.49 3.18
C SER A 108 -6.94 -4.47 2.06
N THR A 109 -5.71 -4.04 1.77
CA THR A 109 -5.40 -3.13 0.66
C THR A 109 -5.70 -3.81 -0.67
N PHE A 110 -5.23 -5.04 -0.86
CA PHE A 110 -5.47 -5.80 -2.08
C PHE A 110 -6.97 -6.02 -2.34
N GLU A 111 -7.72 -6.51 -1.34
CA GLU A 111 -9.17 -6.70 -1.45
C GLU A 111 -9.90 -5.38 -1.75
N GLY A 112 -9.46 -4.29 -1.14
CA GLY A 112 -10.05 -2.97 -1.36
C GLY A 112 -9.77 -2.41 -2.76
N VAL A 113 -8.55 -2.57 -3.28
CA VAL A 113 -8.19 -2.19 -4.64
C VAL A 113 -9.01 -2.98 -5.66
N LEU A 114 -9.09 -4.30 -5.53
CA LEU A 114 -9.91 -5.11 -6.43
C LEU A 114 -11.40 -4.71 -6.38
N SER A 115 -11.91 -4.38 -5.18
CA SER A 115 -13.27 -3.84 -5.04
C SER A 115 -13.46 -2.50 -5.74
N ALA A 116 -12.44 -1.65 -5.81
CA ALA A 116 -12.51 -0.36 -6.52
C ALA A 116 -12.66 -0.55 -8.04
N PHE A 117 -12.12 -1.63 -8.58
CA PHE A 117 -12.27 -2.03 -9.98
C PHE A 117 -13.41 -3.02 -10.22
N ASP A 118 -14.32 -3.19 -9.26
CA ASP A 118 -15.46 -4.11 -9.30
C ASP A 118 -15.08 -5.58 -9.62
N VAL A 119 -13.82 -5.96 -9.37
CA VAL A 119 -13.36 -7.34 -9.46
C VAL A 119 -13.83 -8.11 -8.23
N LYS A 120 -14.72 -9.09 -8.46
CA LYS A 120 -15.16 -9.99 -7.41
C LYS A 120 -14.02 -10.96 -7.10
N ILE A 121 -13.44 -10.81 -5.93
CA ILE A 121 -12.60 -11.86 -5.38
C ILE A 121 -13.56 -12.98 -5.01
N SER A 122 -13.50 -14.08 -5.76
CA SER A 122 -14.17 -15.29 -5.32
C SER A 122 -13.66 -15.60 -3.92
N SER A 123 -14.51 -16.20 -3.07
CA SER A 123 -14.21 -16.65 -1.69
C SER A 123 -12.97 -17.59 -1.59
N CYS A 124 -12.22 -17.72 -2.67
CA CYS A 124 -11.08 -18.60 -2.88
C CYS A 124 -9.78 -18.11 -2.22
N ILE A 125 -9.67 -16.85 -1.77
CA ILE A 125 -8.49 -16.45 -1.00
C ILE A 125 -8.72 -16.85 0.47
N LYS A 126 -8.78 -18.15 0.72
CA LYS A 126 -8.85 -18.67 2.09
C LYS A 126 -7.58 -18.34 2.85
N ASP A 127 -6.43 -18.55 2.23
CA ASP A 127 -5.11 -18.22 2.76
C ASP A 127 -4.43 -17.17 1.86
N TYR A 128 -4.26 -15.96 2.40
CA TYR A 128 -3.65 -14.85 1.68
C TYR A 128 -2.16 -15.09 1.37
N ASN A 129 -1.45 -15.76 2.27
CA ASN A 129 -0.02 -16.05 2.06
C ASN A 129 0.16 -17.05 0.91
N THR A 130 -0.67 -18.08 0.84
CA THR A 130 -0.68 -19.02 -0.28
C THR A 130 -1.05 -18.32 -1.59
N PHE A 131 -1.99 -17.37 -1.55
CA PHE A 131 -2.36 -16.60 -2.73
C PHE A 131 -1.22 -15.73 -3.26
N ILE A 132 -0.46 -15.06 -2.40
CA ILE A 132 0.71 -14.26 -2.80
C ILE A 132 1.67 -15.09 -3.66
N GLU A 133 1.86 -16.35 -3.34
CA GLU A 133 2.82 -17.26 -3.99
C GLU A 133 2.20 -18.05 -5.17
N SER A 134 0.92 -17.84 -5.44
CA SER A 134 0.20 -18.58 -6.48
C SER A 134 0.35 -17.95 -7.86
N SER A 135 0.12 -18.74 -8.91
CA SER A 135 0.04 -18.27 -10.30
C SER A 135 -1.15 -17.35 -10.57
N ASN A 136 -2.10 -17.22 -9.62
CA ASN A 136 -3.23 -16.30 -9.72
C ASN A 136 -2.87 -14.87 -9.23
N ASN A 137 -1.67 -14.64 -8.78
CA ASN A 137 -1.10 -13.34 -8.47
C ASN A 137 -0.07 -12.98 -9.54
N PRO A 138 -0.24 -11.88 -10.31
CA PRO A 138 -1.19 -10.78 -10.12
C PRO A 138 -2.60 -11.01 -10.69
N VAL A 139 -3.52 -10.17 -10.25
CA VAL A 139 -4.87 -10.04 -10.84
C VAL A 139 -4.87 -8.88 -11.83
N THR A 140 -5.46 -9.07 -13.00
CA THR A 140 -5.59 -8.00 -14.00
C THR A 140 -6.87 -7.21 -13.79
N VAL A 141 -6.78 -5.88 -13.87
CA VAL A 141 -7.91 -4.95 -13.81
C VAL A 141 -7.93 -4.04 -15.04
N SER A 142 -9.12 -3.56 -15.41
CA SER A 142 -9.29 -2.61 -16.51
C SER A 142 -9.36 -1.18 -15.96
N LEU A 143 -8.59 -0.27 -16.54
CA LEU A 143 -8.63 1.16 -16.28
C LEU A 143 -9.71 1.85 -17.14
N GLY A 144 -10.09 3.06 -16.76
CA GLY A 144 -11.09 3.86 -17.49
C GLY A 144 -10.69 4.19 -18.93
N SER A 145 -9.40 4.27 -19.22
CA SER A 145 -8.83 4.44 -20.56
C SER A 145 -8.97 3.21 -21.49
N GLY A 146 -9.37 2.07 -20.95
CA GLY A 146 -9.34 0.78 -21.64
C GLY A 146 -8.03 0.01 -21.52
N ASN A 147 -6.99 0.63 -20.94
CA ASN A 147 -5.74 -0.04 -20.58
C ASN A 147 -5.95 -1.03 -19.44
N THR A 148 -4.97 -1.88 -19.21
CA THR A 148 -4.98 -2.86 -18.11
C THR A 148 -3.84 -2.60 -17.14
N ALA A 149 -4.09 -2.87 -15.85
CA ALA A 149 -3.07 -2.88 -14.81
C ALA A 149 -2.99 -4.26 -14.13
N TYR A 150 -1.79 -4.62 -13.70
CA TYR A 150 -1.54 -5.83 -12.92
C TYR A 150 -1.51 -5.49 -11.43
N VAL A 151 -2.44 -6.04 -10.67
CA VAL A 151 -2.57 -5.81 -9.22
C VAL A 151 -1.92 -6.95 -8.47
N PHE A 152 -0.79 -6.69 -7.83
CA PHE A 152 -0.05 -7.67 -7.04
C PHE A 152 -0.46 -7.63 -5.56
N ALA A 153 -0.78 -8.79 -5.03
CA ALA A 153 -0.89 -9.01 -3.59
C ALA A 153 0.49 -9.19 -2.99
N LEU A 154 0.85 -8.37 -2.01
CA LEU A 154 2.11 -8.48 -1.26
C LEU A 154 1.84 -8.56 0.24
N ALA A 155 2.76 -9.17 0.98
CA ALA A 155 2.72 -9.09 2.44
C ALA A 155 2.89 -7.65 2.91
N HIS A 156 2.24 -7.29 4.02
CA HIS A 156 2.42 -5.97 4.60
C HIS A 156 3.85 -5.81 5.13
N CYS A 157 4.50 -4.69 4.83
CA CYS A 157 5.87 -4.40 5.26
C CYS A 157 6.01 -4.12 6.77
N GLY A 158 4.90 -3.90 7.50
CA GLY A 158 4.93 -3.70 8.95
C GLY A 158 5.36 -4.94 9.73
N ALA A 159 5.79 -4.73 10.99
CA ALA A 159 6.33 -5.78 11.85
C ALA A 159 5.45 -7.05 11.94
N MET A 160 4.13 -6.89 12.06
CA MET A 160 3.21 -8.03 12.12
C MET A 160 3.13 -8.81 10.79
N GLY A 161 3.24 -8.13 9.65
CA GLY A 161 3.28 -8.80 8.34
C GLY A 161 4.55 -9.64 8.18
N THR A 162 5.68 -9.12 8.63
CA THR A 162 6.98 -9.79 8.61
C THR A 162 7.00 -10.98 9.58
N LEU A 163 6.52 -10.80 10.80
CA LEU A 163 6.44 -11.88 11.80
C LEU A 163 5.54 -13.03 11.33
N ASN A 164 4.39 -12.74 10.76
CA ASN A 164 3.47 -13.75 10.25
C ASN A 164 4.07 -14.58 9.09
N ARG A 165 4.93 -14.00 8.28
CA ARG A 165 5.67 -14.73 7.23
C ARG A 165 6.77 -15.61 7.81
N ASN A 166 7.54 -15.09 8.74
CA ASN A 166 8.67 -15.81 9.33
C ASN A 166 8.20 -16.98 10.21
N SER A 167 7.09 -16.83 10.93
CA SER A 167 6.53 -17.93 11.74
C SER A 167 6.05 -19.12 10.90
N LYS A 168 5.56 -18.89 9.68
CA LYS A 168 5.19 -19.99 8.77
C LYS A 168 6.42 -20.72 8.21
N LYS A 169 7.50 -19.98 7.86
CA LYS A 169 8.73 -20.60 7.38
C LYS A 169 9.41 -21.49 8.43
N SER A 170 9.37 -21.12 9.71
CA SER A 170 9.93 -21.94 10.77
C SER A 170 9.16 -23.25 10.98
N THR A 171 7.82 -23.23 10.87
CA THR A 171 6.99 -24.45 11.01
C THR A 171 7.12 -25.42 9.84
N ASP A 172 7.49 -24.96 8.65
CA ASP A 172 7.71 -25.82 7.49
C ASP A 172 9.13 -26.43 7.49
N LEU A 173 10.11 -25.75 8.08
CA LEU A 173 11.48 -26.27 8.27
C LEU A 173 11.57 -27.31 9.40
N GLU A 174 10.71 -27.25 10.40
CA GLU A 174 10.65 -28.24 11.49
C GLU A 174 9.91 -29.54 11.10
N LYS A 175 9.25 -29.56 9.92
CA LYS A 175 8.52 -30.71 9.38
C LYS A 175 9.29 -31.47 8.29
N GLN A 176 10.49 -31.04 7.94
CA GLN A 176 11.43 -31.72 7.05
C GLN A 176 12.55 -32.38 7.86
#